data_7bcc98b3e5fd1ed8f436757f4d373b09
#
_entry.id   7bcc98b3e5fd1ed8f436757f4d373b09
#
_cell.length_a   1.000
_cell.length_b   1.000
_cell.length_c   1.000
_cell.angle_alpha   90.00
_cell.angle_beta   90.00
_cell.angle_gamma   90.00
#
_symmetry.space_group_name_H-M   'P 1'
#
loop_
_entity.id
_entity.type
_entity.pdbx_description
1 polymer ?
#
loop_
_entity_poly.entity_id
_entity_poly.type
_entity_poly.pdbx_seq_one_letter_code
_entity_poly.pdbx_strand_id
1 'polypeptide(L)'
;MKIDYFSEQQQDLAALFLGKSMYKSLPLTYLDIGCGGPIEKNNTFLLEENGWDGICIDIEDNLESFKELRKSPFYQLNTLEDDFLNVLDESFEHKYVSYISLDVDGSSLDTLKKIIDHDMTFAFMTFEHDYHYFATEERRELRLKENYAGWNHNNSLGRTKEQILSCKHASKAILQSCGYELLFENVCFYHENTGDFLHPWEDWWINPKCFHPAARSLFSILSSKNLHFQDCVRRLETISSYVAPKDKESEQND
;
A
#
# COMPACT_ATOMS: atom_id res chain seq x y z
N MET A 1 -3.20 -10.21 21.11
CA MET A 1 -3.59 -8.81 21.39
C MET A 1 -4.31 -8.34 20.15
N LYS A 2 -5.51 -7.79 20.24
CA LYS A 2 -6.18 -7.21 19.06
C LYS A 2 -5.53 -5.86 18.84
N ILE A 3 -4.85 -5.69 17.72
CA ILE A 3 -4.27 -4.39 17.32
C ILE A 3 -5.38 -3.68 16.53
N ASP A 4 -5.73 -2.48 16.93
CA ASP A 4 -6.64 -1.63 16.17
C ASP A 4 -5.92 -1.16 14.90
N TYR A 5 -6.66 -0.99 13.82
CA TYR A 5 -6.16 -0.51 12.53
C TYR A 5 -7.08 0.62 12.03
N PHE A 6 -6.56 1.44 11.12
CA PHE A 6 -7.24 2.64 10.63
C PHE A 6 -7.49 2.60 9.12
N SER A 7 -6.70 1.83 8.39
CA SER A 7 -6.85 1.62 6.94
C SER A 7 -8.09 0.79 6.59
N GLU A 8 -8.60 0.92 5.39
CA GLU A 8 -9.80 0.16 4.97
C GLU A 8 -9.56 -1.35 4.93
N GLN A 9 -8.36 -1.79 4.56
CA GLN A 9 -8.03 -3.19 4.30
C GLN A 9 -6.80 -3.66 5.06
N GLN A 10 -6.52 -3.06 6.22
CA GLN A 10 -5.40 -3.41 7.10
C GLN A 10 -4.02 -3.28 6.42
N GLN A 11 -3.88 -2.37 5.47
CA GLN A 11 -2.59 -2.07 4.83
C GLN A 11 -1.56 -1.58 5.86
N ASP A 12 -2.00 -0.79 6.82
CA ASP A 12 -1.22 -0.30 7.96
C ASP A 12 -0.68 -1.45 8.83
N LEU A 13 -1.51 -2.45 9.14
CA LEU A 13 -1.06 -3.66 9.84
C LEU A 13 -0.07 -4.48 9.01
N ALA A 14 -0.31 -4.60 7.70
CA ALA A 14 0.59 -5.30 6.80
C ALA A 14 1.99 -4.65 6.81
N ALA A 15 2.05 -3.33 6.66
CA ALA A 15 3.29 -2.57 6.72
C ALA A 15 4.00 -2.71 8.07
N LEU A 16 3.24 -2.65 9.19
CA LEU A 16 3.77 -2.82 10.53
C LEU A 16 4.41 -4.21 10.74
N PHE A 17 3.76 -5.29 10.26
CA PHE A 17 4.32 -6.64 10.38
C PHE A 17 5.53 -6.85 9.47
N LEU A 18 5.51 -6.33 8.26
CA LEU A 18 6.64 -6.40 7.34
C LEU A 18 7.85 -5.62 7.87
N GLY A 19 7.63 -4.44 8.45
CA GLY A 19 8.68 -3.64 9.07
C GLY A 19 9.48 -4.40 10.13
N LYS A 20 8.82 -5.27 10.91
CA LYS A 20 9.49 -6.14 11.90
C LYS A 20 10.39 -7.21 11.26
N SER A 21 10.18 -7.51 9.98
CA SER A 21 10.92 -8.53 9.23
C SER A 21 12.04 -7.94 8.36
N MET A 22 12.13 -6.60 8.31
CA MET A 22 13.18 -5.87 7.57
C MET A 22 14.51 -5.89 8.33
N TYR A 23 15.59 -5.55 7.61
CA TYR A 23 16.87 -5.30 8.25
C TYR A 23 16.79 -4.08 9.17
N LYS A 24 17.30 -4.20 10.40
CA LYS A 24 17.27 -3.12 11.40
C LYS A 24 18.05 -1.85 11.01
N SER A 25 18.91 -1.95 10.02
CA SER A 25 19.67 -0.81 9.47
C SER A 25 18.84 0.06 8.53
N LEU A 26 17.68 -0.40 8.11
CA LEU A 26 16.79 0.37 7.25
C LEU A 26 15.88 1.26 8.11
N PRO A 27 15.66 2.53 7.72
CA PRO A 27 14.75 3.41 8.45
C PRO A 27 13.31 2.90 8.29
N LEU A 28 12.49 3.13 9.28
CA LEU A 28 11.04 2.86 9.23
C LEU A 28 10.34 4.14 8.76
N THR A 29 10.14 4.24 7.45
CA THR A 29 9.57 5.42 6.81
C THR A 29 8.39 5.03 5.91
N TYR A 30 7.48 5.97 5.67
CA TYR A 30 6.35 5.77 4.75
C TYR A 30 6.10 6.97 3.84
N LEU A 31 5.50 6.68 2.70
CA LEU A 31 4.99 7.63 1.72
C LEU A 31 3.54 7.24 1.40
N ASP A 32 2.59 8.07 1.79
CA ASP A 32 1.16 7.87 1.57
C ASP A 32 0.67 8.78 0.46
N ILE A 33 0.35 8.21 -0.68
CA ILE A 33 -0.03 8.93 -1.90
C ILE A 33 -1.50 8.64 -2.22
N GLY A 34 -2.33 9.67 -2.19
CA GLY A 34 -3.78 9.56 -2.17
C GLY A 34 -4.27 9.22 -0.75
N CYS A 35 -3.68 9.92 0.24
CA CYS A 35 -3.85 9.56 1.64
C CYS A 35 -5.25 9.87 2.21
N GLY A 36 -6.09 10.65 1.51
CA GLY A 36 -7.40 11.06 1.98
C GLY A 36 -7.35 11.81 3.30
N GLY A 37 -8.14 11.37 4.28
CA GLY A 37 -8.19 11.98 5.60
C GLY A 37 -7.02 11.59 6.52
N PRO A 38 -6.83 12.32 7.64
CA PRO A 38 -5.66 12.12 8.50
C PRO A 38 -5.68 10.83 9.32
N ILE A 39 -6.85 10.27 9.65
CA ILE A 39 -7.00 9.13 10.55
C ILE A 39 -7.86 8.02 9.95
N GLU A 40 -9.12 8.33 9.65
CA GLU A 40 -10.08 7.33 9.19
C GLU A 40 -9.75 6.90 7.76
N LYS A 41 -9.69 5.60 7.52
CA LYS A 41 -9.31 4.96 6.26
C LYS A 41 -7.87 5.31 5.80
N ASN A 42 -7.03 5.75 6.72
CA ASN A 42 -5.66 6.16 6.41
C ASN A 42 -4.68 5.00 6.56
N ASN A 43 -3.84 4.79 5.55
CA ASN A 43 -2.93 3.65 5.47
C ASN A 43 -1.65 3.80 6.30
N THR A 44 -1.43 4.97 6.92
CA THR A 44 -0.16 5.29 7.57
C THR A 44 -0.28 5.87 8.99
N PHE A 45 -1.48 6.19 9.45
CA PHE A 45 -1.67 6.72 10.80
C PHE A 45 -1.17 5.75 11.88
N LEU A 46 -1.49 4.46 11.76
CA LEU A 46 -0.98 3.45 12.70
C LEU A 46 0.55 3.37 12.69
N LEU A 47 1.19 3.57 11.56
CA LEU A 47 2.65 3.55 11.43
C LEU A 47 3.26 4.72 12.17
N GLU A 48 2.71 5.94 12.01
CA GLU A 48 3.12 7.13 12.76
C GLU A 48 3.01 6.91 14.27
N GLU A 49 1.89 6.35 14.76
CA GLU A 49 1.69 6.03 16.16
C GLU A 49 2.67 4.96 16.68
N ASN A 50 3.28 4.18 15.80
CA ASN A 50 4.31 3.20 16.10
C ASN A 50 5.74 3.70 15.81
N GLY A 51 5.92 5.02 15.66
CA GLY A 51 7.23 5.66 15.56
C GLY A 51 7.87 5.59 14.18
N TRP A 52 7.08 5.38 13.12
CA TRP A 52 7.56 5.57 11.76
C TRP A 52 7.50 7.04 11.40
N ASP A 53 8.45 7.49 10.60
CA ASP A 53 8.44 8.82 10.00
C ASP A 53 7.93 8.76 8.56
N GLY A 54 7.34 9.84 8.06
CA GLY A 54 6.88 9.83 6.67
C GLY A 54 6.15 11.09 6.26
N ILE A 55 5.60 11.05 5.06
CA ILE A 55 4.80 12.13 4.51
C ILE A 55 3.51 11.60 3.90
N CYS A 56 2.51 12.48 3.84
CA CYS A 56 1.22 12.24 3.23
C CYS A 56 1.00 13.23 2.07
N ILE A 57 0.50 12.73 0.95
CA ILE A 57 0.28 13.50 -0.27
C ILE A 57 -1.14 13.26 -0.76
N ASP A 58 -1.86 14.32 -1.07
CA ASP A 58 -3.16 14.26 -1.72
C ASP A 58 -3.38 15.50 -2.58
N ILE A 59 -4.29 15.42 -3.55
CA ILE A 59 -4.74 16.56 -4.33
C ILE A 59 -5.81 17.38 -3.60
N GLU A 60 -6.52 16.73 -2.68
CA GLU A 60 -7.55 17.37 -1.87
C GLU A 60 -6.93 18.22 -0.75
N ASP A 61 -7.63 19.30 -0.36
CA ASP A 61 -7.18 20.18 0.70
C ASP A 61 -7.55 19.63 2.08
N ASN A 62 -6.62 18.89 2.67
CA ASN A 62 -6.73 18.35 4.02
C ASN A 62 -5.71 18.95 5.00
N LEU A 63 -5.00 20.02 4.60
CA LEU A 63 -3.86 20.57 5.32
C LEU A 63 -4.15 20.90 6.79
N GLU A 64 -5.27 21.56 7.08
CA GLU A 64 -5.59 21.98 8.45
C GLU A 64 -5.90 20.76 9.36
N SER A 65 -6.62 19.76 8.85
CA SER A 65 -6.91 18.55 9.62
C SER A 65 -5.65 17.71 9.87
N PHE A 66 -4.72 17.65 8.91
CA PHE A 66 -3.43 16.99 9.10
C PHE A 66 -2.58 17.72 10.14
N LYS A 67 -2.47 19.04 10.10
CA LYS A 67 -1.74 19.82 11.11
C LYS A 67 -2.26 19.63 12.54
N GLU A 68 -3.57 19.43 12.68
CA GLU A 68 -4.19 19.23 13.99
C GLU A 68 -3.98 17.79 14.51
N LEU A 69 -4.04 16.78 13.63
CA LEU A 69 -4.19 15.38 14.02
C LEU A 69 -2.97 14.50 13.72
N ARG A 70 -2.00 14.99 12.93
CA ARG A 70 -0.81 14.24 12.51
C ARG A 70 0.48 14.99 12.84
N LYS A 71 1.54 14.23 13.02
CA LYS A 71 2.91 14.76 13.13
C LYS A 71 3.58 14.85 11.76
N SER A 72 3.18 13.97 10.86
CA SER A 72 3.73 13.86 9.52
C SER A 72 3.32 15.03 8.64
N PRO A 73 4.24 15.58 7.85
CA PRO A 73 3.92 16.59 6.85
C PRO A 73 2.86 16.11 5.87
N PHE A 74 1.94 17.01 5.53
CA PHE A 74 0.97 16.84 4.45
C PHE A 74 1.28 17.81 3.33
N TYR A 75 1.31 17.31 2.10
CA TYR A 75 1.53 18.09 0.88
C TYR A 75 0.30 18.00 -0.02
N GLN A 76 -0.37 19.13 -0.20
CA GLN A 76 -1.43 19.22 -1.21
C GLN A 76 -0.78 19.43 -2.57
N LEU A 77 -0.66 18.36 -3.35
CA LEU A 77 -0.08 18.42 -4.69
C LEU A 77 -0.58 17.30 -5.60
N ASN A 78 -0.48 17.55 -6.90
CA ASN A 78 -0.70 16.54 -7.92
C ASN A 78 0.61 15.79 -8.21
N THR A 79 0.63 14.48 -8.05
CA THR A 79 1.82 13.64 -8.26
C THR A 79 2.35 13.66 -9.71
N LEU A 80 1.55 14.13 -10.66
CA LEU A 80 1.99 14.27 -12.06
C LEU A 80 2.78 15.57 -12.32
N GLU A 81 2.80 16.50 -11.37
CA GLU A 81 3.59 17.74 -11.46
C GLU A 81 5.03 17.53 -11.01
N ASP A 82 5.92 18.47 -11.36
CA ASP A 82 7.36 18.34 -11.07
C ASP A 82 7.67 18.51 -9.58
N ASP A 83 6.88 19.28 -8.85
CA ASP A 83 7.05 19.50 -7.41
C ASP A 83 6.97 18.20 -6.59
N PHE A 84 6.28 17.19 -7.10
CA PHE A 84 6.23 15.88 -6.45
C PHE A 84 7.63 15.27 -6.23
N LEU A 85 8.50 15.31 -7.23
CA LEU A 85 9.85 14.76 -7.11
C LEU A 85 10.73 15.57 -6.16
N ASN A 86 10.54 16.89 -6.12
CA ASN A 86 11.25 17.76 -5.15
C ASN A 86 10.88 17.39 -3.72
N VAL A 87 9.58 17.18 -3.44
CA VAL A 87 9.11 16.75 -2.12
C VAL A 87 9.70 15.39 -1.73
N LEU A 88 9.84 14.45 -2.68
CA LEU A 88 10.48 13.17 -2.39
C LEU A 88 11.95 13.31 -2.04
N ASP A 89 12.71 14.13 -2.80
CA ASP A 89 14.14 14.37 -2.54
C ASP A 89 14.39 15.07 -1.19
N GLU A 90 13.50 15.97 -0.78
CA GLU A 90 13.59 16.67 0.50
C GLU A 90 13.20 15.76 1.68
N SER A 91 12.31 14.80 1.46
CA SER A 91 11.74 13.98 2.53
C SER A 91 12.48 12.67 2.78
N PHE A 92 13.13 12.09 1.76
CA PHE A 92 13.71 10.75 1.86
C PHE A 92 15.20 10.72 1.51
N GLU A 93 16.01 10.57 2.55
CA GLU A 93 17.45 10.34 2.37
C GLU A 93 17.72 9.07 1.53
N HIS A 94 18.72 9.11 0.68
CA HIS A 94 19.13 7.99 -0.17
C HIS A 94 18.04 7.43 -1.10
N LYS A 95 16.97 8.21 -1.36
CA LYS A 95 15.84 7.81 -2.20
C LYS A 95 15.25 6.46 -1.78
N TYR A 96 15.11 6.26 -0.48
CA TYR A 96 14.58 5.05 0.10
C TYR A 96 13.41 5.34 1.03
N VAL A 97 12.36 4.52 0.92
CA VAL A 97 11.20 4.53 1.81
C VAL A 97 10.79 3.09 2.14
N SER A 98 10.39 2.83 3.38
CA SER A 98 10.04 1.47 3.79
C SER A 98 8.69 1.02 3.27
N TYR A 99 7.70 1.90 3.28
CA TYR A 99 6.34 1.61 2.81
C TYR A 99 5.81 2.71 1.90
N ILE A 100 5.25 2.33 0.77
CA ILE A 100 4.46 3.21 -0.11
C ILE A 100 3.02 2.70 -0.15
N SER A 101 2.08 3.57 0.20
CA SER A 101 0.67 3.44 -0.14
C SER A 101 0.45 4.26 -1.42
N LEU A 102 0.02 3.61 -2.50
CA LEU A 102 -0.22 4.29 -3.78
C LEU A 102 -1.65 4.04 -4.24
N ASP A 103 -2.49 5.06 -4.03
CA ASP A 103 -3.92 5.07 -4.32
C ASP A 103 -4.34 6.44 -4.84
N VAL A 104 -4.11 6.69 -6.11
CA VAL A 104 -4.49 7.92 -6.83
C VAL A 104 -5.29 7.63 -8.08
N ASP A 105 -6.15 6.63 -7.99
CA ASP A 105 -7.06 6.23 -9.07
C ASP A 105 -6.36 6.10 -10.44
N GLY A 106 -6.85 6.87 -11.41
CA GLY A 106 -6.38 6.88 -12.78
C GLY A 106 -4.91 7.25 -12.96
N SER A 107 -4.30 7.92 -12.00
CA SER A 107 -2.91 8.41 -12.06
C SER A 107 -1.90 7.44 -11.45
N SER A 108 -2.33 6.34 -10.80
CA SER A 108 -1.45 5.40 -10.07
C SER A 108 -0.30 4.88 -10.92
N LEU A 109 -0.54 4.50 -12.18
CA LEU A 109 0.52 3.99 -13.05
C LEU A 109 1.56 5.05 -13.41
N ASP A 110 1.13 6.28 -13.71
CA ASP A 110 2.05 7.33 -14.11
C ASP A 110 2.82 7.86 -12.90
N THR A 111 2.20 7.90 -11.72
CA THR A 111 2.87 8.17 -10.45
C THR A 111 3.92 7.10 -10.14
N LEU A 112 3.60 5.81 -10.31
CA LEU A 112 4.56 4.72 -10.15
C LEU A 112 5.76 4.88 -11.08
N LYS A 113 5.53 5.21 -12.35
CA LYS A 113 6.63 5.46 -13.31
C LYS A 113 7.54 6.58 -12.83
N LYS A 114 6.97 7.72 -12.39
CA LYS A 114 7.76 8.83 -11.85
C LYS A 114 8.62 8.40 -10.66
N ILE A 115 8.07 7.63 -9.73
CA ILE A 115 8.80 7.10 -8.56
C ILE A 115 9.97 6.22 -9.01
N ILE A 116 9.75 5.30 -9.95
CA ILE A 116 10.77 4.38 -10.47
C ILE A 116 11.82 5.10 -11.29
N ASP A 117 11.42 5.99 -12.22
CA ASP A 117 12.31 6.77 -13.07
C ASP A 117 13.18 7.75 -12.25
N HIS A 118 12.71 8.12 -11.06
CA HIS A 118 13.46 8.92 -10.08
C HIS A 118 14.44 8.11 -9.21
N ASP A 119 14.61 6.83 -9.49
CA ASP A 119 15.45 5.90 -8.73
C ASP A 119 15.04 5.73 -7.25
N MET A 120 13.80 6.04 -6.91
CA MET A 120 13.27 5.72 -5.57
C MET A 120 13.18 4.22 -5.37
N THR A 121 13.62 3.76 -4.20
CA THR A 121 13.49 2.36 -3.79
C THR A 121 12.61 2.23 -2.55
N PHE A 122 11.92 1.10 -2.44
CA PHE A 122 11.06 0.84 -1.29
C PHE A 122 11.14 -0.62 -0.85
N ALA A 123 10.73 -0.90 0.40
CA ALA A 123 10.68 -2.27 0.89
C ALA A 123 9.31 -2.94 0.62
N PHE A 124 8.23 -2.20 0.79
CA PHE A 124 6.86 -2.68 0.61
C PHE A 124 6.01 -1.61 -0.05
N MET A 125 5.08 -2.02 -0.94
CA MET A 125 4.10 -1.14 -1.58
C MET A 125 2.75 -1.83 -1.66
N THR A 126 1.69 -1.10 -1.32
CA THR A 126 0.32 -1.41 -1.73
C THR A 126 -0.02 -0.55 -2.95
N PHE A 127 -0.46 -1.20 -4.02
CA PHE A 127 -0.73 -0.55 -5.30
C PHE A 127 -2.17 -0.82 -5.70
N GLU A 128 -3.02 0.21 -5.63
CA GLU A 128 -4.40 0.13 -6.10
C GLU A 128 -4.48 0.22 -7.62
N HIS A 129 -5.24 -0.68 -8.24
CA HIS A 129 -5.36 -0.79 -9.69
C HIS A 129 -6.78 -0.81 -10.22
N ASP A 130 -7.78 -0.67 -9.35
CA ASP A 130 -9.21 -0.63 -9.71
C ASP A 130 -9.75 -1.87 -10.47
N TYR A 131 -9.03 -2.98 -10.47
CA TYR A 131 -9.43 -4.16 -11.24
C TYR A 131 -10.78 -4.73 -10.76
N HIS A 132 -11.13 -4.51 -9.52
CA HIS A 132 -12.41 -4.94 -8.93
C HIS A 132 -13.63 -4.44 -9.70
N TYR A 133 -13.52 -3.30 -10.39
CA TYR A 133 -14.61 -2.76 -11.19
C TYR A 133 -15.00 -3.65 -12.37
N PHE A 134 -14.11 -4.51 -12.83
CA PHE A 134 -14.32 -5.35 -14.00
C PHE A 134 -14.04 -6.84 -13.74
N ALA A 135 -13.83 -7.21 -12.49
CA ALA A 135 -13.47 -8.58 -12.11
C ALA A 135 -14.56 -9.59 -12.48
N THR A 136 -15.83 -9.16 -12.52
CA THR A 136 -16.96 -10.00 -12.97
C THR A 136 -17.85 -9.24 -13.96
N GLU A 137 -18.44 -9.97 -14.91
CA GLU A 137 -19.40 -9.42 -15.90
C GLU A 137 -20.61 -8.80 -15.19
N GLU A 138 -21.08 -9.43 -14.13
CA GLU A 138 -22.23 -9.03 -13.32
C GLU A 138 -22.00 -7.66 -12.66
N ARG A 139 -20.81 -7.36 -12.18
CA ARG A 139 -20.46 -6.05 -11.65
C ARG A 139 -20.37 -4.96 -12.70
N ARG A 140 -19.81 -5.31 -13.86
CA ARG A 140 -19.81 -4.42 -15.01
C ARG A 140 -21.24 -4.00 -15.39
N GLU A 141 -22.18 -4.95 -15.44
CA GLU A 141 -23.58 -4.65 -15.73
C GLU A 141 -24.26 -3.84 -14.62
N LEU A 142 -23.98 -4.13 -13.35
CA LEU A 142 -24.50 -3.36 -12.23
C LEU A 142 -24.02 -1.90 -12.28
N ARG A 143 -22.77 -1.65 -12.53
CA ARG A 143 -22.21 -0.30 -12.64
C ARG A 143 -22.71 0.47 -13.87
N LEU A 144 -22.94 -0.18 -14.97
CA LEU A 144 -23.55 0.43 -16.15
C LEU A 144 -25.04 0.78 -15.90
N LYS A 145 -25.73 0.07 -15.00
CA LYS A 145 -27.12 0.32 -14.61
C LYS A 145 -27.26 1.33 -13.45
N GLU A 146 -26.34 1.29 -12.52
CA GLU A 146 -26.23 2.28 -11.47
C GLU A 146 -25.57 3.52 -12.07
N ASN A 147 -26.39 4.38 -12.70
CA ASN A 147 -25.99 5.77 -12.93
C ASN A 147 -25.64 6.36 -11.56
N TYR A 148 -24.38 6.22 -11.17
CA TYR A 148 -23.84 6.81 -9.94
C TYR A 148 -23.83 8.33 -10.10
N ALA A 149 -25.01 8.91 -10.01
CA ALA A 149 -25.26 10.35 -10.06
C ALA A 149 -24.66 11.10 -8.84
N GLY A 150 -23.88 10.41 -8.01
CA GLY A 150 -23.23 10.97 -6.83
C GLY A 150 -21.71 11.01 -6.86
N TRP A 151 -21.05 10.28 -7.76
CA TRP A 151 -19.60 10.29 -7.89
C TRP A 151 -19.19 11.08 -9.11
N ASN A 152 -19.17 12.37 -8.95
CA ASN A 152 -18.70 13.33 -9.96
C ASN A 152 -17.16 13.38 -10.03
N HIS A 153 -16.49 12.28 -9.76
CA HIS A 153 -15.04 12.21 -9.86
C HIS A 153 -14.65 11.54 -11.17
N ASN A 154 -13.90 12.29 -11.94
CA ASN A 154 -13.39 11.98 -13.28
C ASN A 154 -12.48 10.74 -13.36
N ASN A 155 -12.43 9.86 -12.34
CA ASN A 155 -11.28 9.03 -12.14
C ASN A 155 -11.51 7.58 -12.54
N SER A 156 -12.13 6.77 -11.75
CA SER A 156 -12.29 5.35 -12.09
C SER A 156 -13.45 5.06 -13.04
N LEU A 157 -14.52 5.86 -13.01
CA LEU A 157 -15.73 5.66 -13.82
C LEU A 157 -15.55 6.04 -15.30
N GLY A 158 -14.58 6.89 -15.64
CA GLY A 158 -14.23 7.24 -17.02
C GLY A 158 -13.28 6.27 -17.71
N ARG A 159 -12.72 5.30 -16.98
CA ARG A 159 -11.72 4.35 -17.52
C ARG A 159 -12.37 3.11 -18.09
N THR A 160 -11.86 2.68 -19.25
CA THR A 160 -12.28 1.43 -19.86
C THR A 160 -11.64 0.22 -19.15
N LYS A 161 -12.23 -0.97 -19.36
CA LYS A 161 -11.63 -2.22 -18.87
C LYS A 161 -10.19 -2.40 -19.37
N GLU A 162 -9.93 -2.05 -20.62
CA GLU A 162 -8.61 -2.12 -21.24
C GLU A 162 -7.61 -1.21 -20.54
N GLN A 163 -8.01 0.01 -20.16
CA GLN A 163 -7.16 0.96 -19.45
C GLN A 163 -6.81 0.44 -18.06
N ILE A 164 -7.76 -0.11 -17.30
CA ILE A 164 -7.53 -0.67 -15.97
C ILE A 164 -6.66 -1.93 -16.04
N LEU A 165 -6.93 -2.84 -16.97
CA LEU A 165 -6.08 -4.01 -17.19
C LEU A 165 -4.67 -3.61 -17.64
N SER A 166 -4.55 -2.57 -18.48
CA SER A 166 -3.26 -2.03 -18.89
C SER A 166 -2.48 -1.46 -17.69
N CYS A 167 -3.15 -0.73 -16.79
CA CYS A 167 -2.54 -0.23 -15.55
C CYS A 167 -1.97 -1.39 -14.71
N LYS A 168 -2.79 -2.40 -14.43
CA LYS A 168 -2.40 -3.58 -13.66
C LYS A 168 -1.24 -4.36 -14.30
N HIS A 169 -1.30 -4.61 -15.61
CA HIS A 169 -0.24 -5.34 -16.31
C HIS A 169 1.04 -4.54 -16.44
N ALA A 170 0.94 -3.22 -16.71
CA ALA A 170 2.10 -2.37 -16.84
C ALA A 170 2.80 -2.16 -15.50
N SER A 171 2.08 -1.91 -14.41
CA SER A 171 2.67 -1.81 -13.07
C SER A 171 3.39 -3.10 -12.68
N LYS A 172 2.80 -4.26 -12.95
CA LYS A 172 3.42 -5.57 -12.73
C LYS A 172 4.72 -5.73 -13.53
N ALA A 173 4.71 -5.39 -14.82
CA ALA A 173 5.89 -5.49 -15.67
C ALA A 173 7.01 -4.55 -15.19
N ILE A 174 6.68 -3.31 -14.84
CA ILE A 174 7.65 -2.32 -14.33
C ILE A 174 8.28 -2.83 -13.03
N LEU A 175 7.49 -3.17 -12.03
CA LEU A 175 7.98 -3.58 -10.73
C LEU A 175 8.84 -4.85 -10.80
N GLN A 176 8.40 -5.85 -11.58
CA GLN A 176 9.19 -7.06 -11.80
C GLN A 176 10.52 -6.78 -12.50
N SER A 177 10.55 -5.88 -13.49
CA SER A 177 11.78 -5.51 -14.17
C SER A 177 12.80 -4.82 -13.24
N CYS A 178 12.31 -4.14 -12.19
CA CYS A 178 13.14 -3.51 -11.15
C CYS A 178 13.54 -4.49 -10.03
N GLY A 179 13.11 -5.75 -10.10
CA GLY A 179 13.44 -6.79 -9.12
C GLY A 179 12.55 -6.83 -7.88
N TYR A 180 11.38 -6.19 -7.94
CA TYR A 180 10.34 -6.35 -6.92
C TYR A 180 9.59 -7.67 -7.13
N GLU A 181 9.14 -8.26 -6.05
CA GLU A 181 8.35 -9.48 -6.04
C GLU A 181 6.90 -9.20 -5.62
N LEU A 182 5.96 -9.82 -6.35
CA LEU A 182 4.55 -9.74 -6.03
C LEU A 182 4.23 -10.71 -4.88
N LEU A 183 4.00 -10.16 -3.70
CA LEU A 183 3.71 -10.94 -2.51
C LEU A 183 2.26 -11.42 -2.50
N PHE A 184 1.31 -10.52 -2.72
CA PHE A 184 -0.09 -10.86 -2.86
C PHE A 184 -0.68 -10.18 -4.10
N GLU A 185 -1.16 -10.99 -5.03
CA GLU A 185 -1.84 -10.52 -6.24
C GLU A 185 -3.34 -10.46 -5.98
N ASN A 186 -3.98 -9.35 -6.35
CA ASN A 186 -5.41 -9.16 -6.14
C ASN A 186 -5.80 -9.35 -4.66
N VAL A 187 -5.28 -8.53 -3.78
CA VAL A 187 -5.78 -8.47 -2.40
C VAL A 187 -7.24 -8.03 -2.45
N CYS A 188 -8.10 -8.77 -1.79
CA CYS A 188 -9.54 -8.67 -1.94
C CYS A 188 -10.23 -8.26 -0.64
N PHE A 189 -11.40 -7.65 -0.78
CA PHE A 189 -12.35 -7.45 0.32
C PHE A 189 -13.72 -8.06 -0.02
N TYR A 190 -14.56 -8.28 1.00
CA TYR A 190 -15.95 -8.64 0.79
C TYR A 190 -16.81 -7.40 0.68
N HIS A 191 -17.68 -7.33 -0.31
CA HIS A 191 -18.65 -6.27 -0.38
C HIS A 191 -19.76 -6.51 0.66
N GLU A 192 -20.01 -5.54 1.54
CA GLU A 192 -20.93 -5.66 2.68
C GLU A 192 -22.35 -6.09 2.28
N ASN A 193 -22.80 -5.71 1.09
CA ASN A 193 -24.18 -5.97 0.62
C ASN A 193 -24.37 -7.30 -0.12
N THR A 194 -23.30 -7.98 -0.54
CA THR A 194 -23.41 -9.20 -1.34
C THR A 194 -22.76 -10.44 -0.74
N GLY A 195 -21.94 -10.28 0.31
CA GLY A 195 -21.40 -11.35 1.16
C GLY A 195 -20.52 -12.41 0.50
N ASP A 196 -20.65 -12.61 -0.79
CA ASP A 196 -20.15 -13.82 -1.45
C ASP A 196 -19.01 -13.58 -2.46
N PHE A 197 -18.62 -12.34 -2.76
CA PHE A 197 -17.63 -12.07 -3.79
C PHE A 197 -16.40 -11.35 -3.25
N LEU A 198 -15.23 -11.96 -3.51
CA LEU A 198 -13.95 -11.32 -3.32
C LEU A 198 -13.72 -10.27 -4.41
N HIS A 199 -13.46 -9.05 -3.98
CA HIS A 199 -13.19 -7.93 -4.86
C HIS A 199 -11.70 -7.66 -4.90
N PRO A 200 -11.00 -7.96 -6.03
CA PRO A 200 -9.59 -7.66 -6.17
C PRO A 200 -9.37 -6.15 -6.25
N TRP A 201 -8.77 -5.60 -5.22
CA TRP A 201 -8.61 -4.15 -5.05
C TRP A 201 -7.22 -3.69 -5.46
N GLU A 202 -6.19 -4.32 -4.88
CA GLU A 202 -4.80 -3.89 -4.98
C GLU A 202 -3.84 -5.07 -5.07
N ASP A 203 -2.62 -4.79 -5.47
CA ASP A 203 -1.49 -5.72 -5.45
C ASP A 203 -0.48 -5.28 -4.38
N TRP A 204 0.08 -6.25 -3.62
CA TRP A 204 1.08 -6.00 -2.60
C TRP A 204 2.45 -6.47 -3.04
N TRP A 205 3.40 -5.54 -3.08
CA TRP A 205 4.73 -5.72 -3.64
C TRP A 205 5.82 -5.58 -2.60
N ILE A 206 6.88 -6.40 -2.69
CA ILE A 206 8.05 -6.32 -1.82
C ILE A 206 9.35 -6.20 -2.61
N ASN A 207 10.33 -5.52 -2.00
CA ASN A 207 11.72 -5.63 -2.39
C ASN A 207 12.39 -6.70 -1.53
N PRO A 208 12.67 -7.90 -2.06
CA PRO A 208 13.21 -8.97 -1.23
C PRO A 208 14.58 -8.64 -0.61
N LYS A 209 15.30 -7.67 -1.18
CA LYS A 209 16.62 -7.24 -0.66
C LYS A 209 16.53 -6.51 0.68
N CYS A 210 15.35 -5.99 1.04
CA CYS A 210 15.12 -5.27 2.29
C CYS A 210 14.84 -6.17 3.50
N PHE A 211 14.69 -7.48 3.29
CA PHE A 211 14.23 -8.41 4.32
C PHE A 211 15.27 -9.46 4.68
N HIS A 212 15.21 -9.94 5.92
CA HIS A 212 16.05 -11.05 6.38
C HIS A 212 15.83 -12.31 5.54
N PRO A 213 16.88 -13.14 5.33
CA PRO A 213 16.78 -14.36 4.51
C PRO A 213 15.65 -15.30 4.94
N ALA A 214 15.41 -15.42 6.25
CA ALA A 214 14.30 -16.22 6.78
C ALA A 214 12.93 -15.71 6.34
N ALA A 215 12.71 -14.39 6.36
CA ALA A 215 11.47 -13.78 5.85
C ALA A 215 11.30 -14.03 4.35
N ARG A 216 12.36 -13.83 3.56
CA ARG A 216 12.34 -14.07 2.11
C ARG A 216 11.94 -15.49 1.74
N SER A 217 12.46 -16.49 2.46
CA SER A 217 12.09 -17.89 2.24
C SER A 217 10.60 -18.14 2.51
N LEU A 218 10.03 -17.45 3.50
CA LEU A 218 8.61 -17.56 3.81
C LEU A 218 7.72 -16.81 2.82
N PHE A 219 8.17 -15.67 2.28
CA PHE A 219 7.41 -14.94 1.25
C PHE A 219 7.13 -15.80 0.03
N SER A 220 8.11 -16.55 -0.47
CA SER A 220 7.92 -17.43 -1.63
C SER A 220 6.91 -18.56 -1.38
N ILE A 221 6.74 -18.99 -0.13
CA ILE A 221 5.78 -20.04 0.26
C ILE A 221 4.37 -19.45 0.48
N LEU A 222 4.31 -18.23 1.01
CA LEU A 222 3.05 -17.61 1.43
C LEU A 222 2.46 -16.64 0.40
N SER A 223 3.23 -16.33 -0.67
CA SER A 223 2.72 -15.54 -1.80
C SER A 223 1.48 -16.22 -2.40
N SER A 224 0.51 -15.43 -2.78
CA SER A 224 -0.78 -15.95 -3.23
C SER A 224 -1.55 -14.89 -4.01
N LYS A 225 -2.66 -15.31 -4.62
CA LYS A 225 -3.56 -14.39 -5.31
C LYS A 225 -5.02 -14.59 -4.89
N ASN A 226 -5.80 -13.55 -5.07
CA ASN A 226 -7.24 -13.54 -4.78
C ASN A 226 -7.55 -13.93 -3.32
N LEU A 227 -6.74 -13.44 -2.39
CA LEU A 227 -6.98 -13.61 -0.95
C LEU A 227 -7.71 -12.41 -0.37
N HIS A 228 -8.53 -12.69 0.62
CA HIS A 228 -9.05 -11.63 1.48
C HIS A 228 -7.93 -10.96 2.26
N PHE A 229 -7.98 -9.62 2.42
CA PHE A 229 -6.91 -8.86 3.08
C PHE A 229 -6.55 -9.38 4.47
N GLN A 230 -7.55 -9.83 5.25
CA GLN A 230 -7.31 -10.41 6.58
C GLN A 230 -6.46 -11.69 6.53
N ASP A 231 -6.58 -12.48 5.46
CA ASP A 231 -5.75 -13.68 5.29
C ASP A 231 -4.32 -13.30 4.91
N CYS A 232 -4.16 -12.25 4.09
CA CYS A 232 -2.84 -11.68 3.78
C CYS A 232 -2.15 -11.21 5.06
N VAL A 233 -2.83 -10.39 5.86
CA VAL A 233 -2.29 -9.85 7.13
C VAL A 233 -1.95 -10.95 8.12
N ARG A 234 -2.81 -11.98 8.29
CA ARG A 234 -2.51 -13.14 9.17
C ARG A 234 -1.24 -13.87 8.75
N ARG A 235 -0.98 -14.00 7.45
CA ARG A 235 0.26 -14.59 6.94
C ARG A 235 1.47 -13.73 7.29
N LEU A 236 1.37 -12.40 7.15
CA LEU A 236 2.43 -11.47 7.52
C LEU A 236 2.71 -11.45 9.02
N GLU A 237 1.68 -11.50 9.85
CA GLU A 237 1.80 -11.64 11.30
C GLU A 237 2.58 -12.92 11.66
N THR A 238 2.29 -14.03 10.99
CA THR A 238 3.01 -15.30 11.18
C THR A 238 4.49 -15.16 10.81
N ILE A 239 4.82 -14.54 9.67
CA ILE A 239 6.21 -14.29 9.25
C ILE A 239 6.92 -13.43 10.29
N SER A 240 6.30 -12.32 10.68
CA SER A 240 6.83 -11.38 11.66
C SER A 240 7.16 -12.08 12.98
N SER A 241 6.26 -12.94 13.47
CA SER A 241 6.45 -13.69 14.72
C SER A 241 7.57 -14.73 14.62
N TYR A 242 7.80 -15.28 13.44
CA TYR A 242 8.85 -16.28 13.23
C TYR A 242 10.23 -15.66 13.07
N VAL A 243 10.31 -14.46 12.48
CA VAL A 243 11.58 -13.78 12.18
C VAL A 243 12.02 -12.84 13.31
N ALA A 244 11.07 -12.35 14.12
CA ALA A 244 11.40 -11.52 15.28
C ALA A 244 12.45 -12.25 16.17
N PRO A 245 13.52 -11.57 16.60
CA PRO A 245 14.45 -12.15 17.55
C PRO A 245 13.62 -12.62 18.75
N LYS A 246 13.72 -13.91 19.08
CA LYS A 246 13.25 -14.37 20.40
C LYS A 246 14.09 -13.59 21.39
N ASP A 247 13.48 -12.68 22.11
CA ASP A 247 14.14 -12.02 23.23
C ASP A 247 14.80 -13.14 24.03
N LYS A 248 16.11 -13.04 24.25
CA LYS A 248 16.83 -13.98 25.07
C LYS A 248 16.18 -13.90 26.46
N GLU A 249 15.25 -14.81 26.70
CA GLU A 249 14.79 -15.05 28.04
C GLU A 249 16.04 -15.44 28.84
N SER A 250 16.44 -14.49 29.69
CA SER A 250 17.24 -14.72 30.89
C SER A 250 18.36 -15.77 30.82
N GLU A 251 19.54 -15.36 30.37
CA GLU A 251 20.75 -15.82 31.07
C GLU A 251 20.86 -15.04 32.40
N GLN A 252 19.98 -15.34 33.31
CA GLN A 252 20.17 -15.14 34.76
C GLN A 252 19.83 -16.47 35.39
N ASN A 253 20.87 -17.31 35.51
CA ASN A 253 21.10 -18.28 36.59
C ASN A 253 22.41 -18.99 36.27
N ASP A 254 23.47 -18.48 36.82
CA ASP A 254 24.41 -19.17 37.75
C ASP A 254 25.53 -18.19 38.17
#